data_c6740b6b390fb21c28307f3bcb6b4a41
#
_entry.id   c6740b6b390fb21c28307f3bcb6b4a41
#
_cell.length_a   1.000
_cell.length_b   1.000
_cell.length_c   1.000
_cell.angle_alpha   90.00
_cell.angle_beta   90.00
_cell.angle_gamma   90.00
#
_symmetry.space_group_name_H-M   'P 1'
#
loop_
_entity.id
_entity.type
_entity.pdbx_description
1 polymer ?
#
loop_
_entity_poly.entity_id
_entity_poly.type
_entity_poly.pdbx_seq_one_letter_code
_entity_poly.pdbx_strand_id
1 'polypeptide(L)'
;MTCVTQFLDREIFRIVSDVAAEKSVRAFVIGGYVRDCFLGRHCDDIDIVVEGSGLEFARAVGERTGKTVSYFKNFGTAMLHYGGCEIEFVGARKESYRRESRKPIVENGTLRDDQLRRDFTINAMAFSLQKDSFGELVDPFGGIRDLAEGIIRTPLDPDTTYSDDPLRMLRAVRFATKLSTPELKFSIVPESVSSMRRMADRLNILSAERIAEELNKMLRCDRPSMAFRLLDSCGLLERILPELSALKGVETVDGKGHKDNFEHTLEVLDNVASAPRPEAKEGELRHDALWLRWAALLHDIGKPGTKRFDSGSGWSFHGHEVLGSKMVPAVFSRLKLPIDEMKYVRKLVWLHLRPIALVDEIVTDSAVRRLLFDAGSDIDDLMILCNADITSKNESKVARLRSNFELVKRKLVEVEEKDALRNFKNPISGDYVMQVYGIPPCSEIGRLKDMVKEAILDGRIGNNFEEADALMRELAPQLGLKEQ
;
A
#
# COMPACT_ATOMS: atom_id res chain seq x y z
N MET A 1 -11.13 -19.47 33.82
CA MET A 1 -12.07 -18.62 33.08
C MET A 1 -11.48 -17.21 33.08
N THR A 2 -11.01 -16.73 31.96
CA THR A 2 -10.52 -15.35 31.84
C THR A 2 -11.71 -14.44 32.04
N CYS A 3 -11.64 -13.48 32.97
CA CYS A 3 -12.73 -12.56 33.26
C CYS A 3 -12.89 -11.62 32.03
N VAL A 4 -13.78 -11.99 31.12
CA VAL A 4 -13.99 -11.32 29.81
C VAL A 4 -14.79 -10.03 29.96
N THR A 5 -15.41 -9.81 31.11
CA THR A 5 -16.20 -8.60 31.42
C THR A 5 -15.38 -7.31 31.31
N GLN A 6 -14.06 -7.38 31.53
CA GLN A 6 -13.18 -6.21 31.34
C GLN A 6 -13.15 -5.69 29.88
N PHE A 7 -13.51 -6.52 28.91
CA PHE A 7 -13.58 -6.12 27.50
C PHE A 7 -14.91 -5.49 27.10
N LEU A 8 -15.92 -5.57 27.98
CA LEU A 8 -17.27 -5.06 27.80
C LEU A 8 -17.63 -3.98 28.83
N ASP A 9 -16.64 -3.22 29.30
CA ASP A 9 -16.83 -2.14 30.30
C ASP A 9 -17.40 -0.86 29.72
N ARG A 10 -17.38 -0.67 28.37
CA ARG A 10 -17.99 0.48 27.70
C ARG A 10 -19.52 0.48 27.91
N GLU A 11 -20.09 1.64 28.23
CA GLU A 11 -21.51 1.84 28.52
C GLU A 11 -22.43 1.28 27.43
N ILE A 12 -22.02 1.40 26.16
CA ILE A 12 -22.83 0.95 25.03
C ILE A 12 -23.21 -0.53 25.10
N PHE A 13 -22.33 -1.41 25.62
CA PHE A 13 -22.64 -2.84 25.75
C PHE A 13 -23.76 -3.11 26.74
N ARG A 14 -23.85 -2.32 27.81
CA ARG A 14 -24.97 -2.42 28.78
C ARG A 14 -26.27 -1.91 28.16
N ILE A 15 -26.21 -0.79 27.43
CA ILE A 15 -27.37 -0.26 26.69
C ILE A 15 -27.90 -1.30 25.69
N VAL A 16 -26.99 -1.91 24.92
CA VAL A 16 -27.36 -2.96 23.95
C VAL A 16 -27.97 -4.18 24.66
N SER A 17 -27.40 -4.59 25.80
CA SER A 17 -27.94 -5.69 26.61
C SER A 17 -29.36 -5.40 27.12
N ASP A 18 -29.60 -4.18 27.58
CA ASP A 18 -30.95 -3.77 28.06
C ASP A 18 -31.98 -3.75 26.92
N VAL A 19 -31.61 -3.18 25.76
CA VAL A 19 -32.47 -3.16 24.55
C VAL A 19 -32.73 -4.58 24.05
N ALA A 20 -31.72 -5.48 24.08
CA ALA A 20 -31.88 -6.88 23.68
C ALA A 20 -32.91 -7.60 24.58
N ALA A 21 -32.84 -7.38 25.90
CA ALA A 21 -33.78 -7.96 26.84
C ALA A 21 -35.22 -7.41 26.62
N GLU A 22 -35.39 -6.09 26.43
CA GLU A 22 -36.69 -5.48 26.15
C GLU A 22 -37.34 -5.94 24.87
N LYS A 23 -36.53 -6.14 23.83
CA LYS A 23 -36.98 -6.64 22.50
C LYS A 23 -37.11 -8.15 22.45
N SER A 24 -36.71 -8.88 23.48
CA SER A 24 -36.66 -10.34 23.52
C SER A 24 -35.87 -10.93 22.35
N VAL A 25 -34.72 -10.31 21.98
CA VAL A 25 -33.80 -10.77 20.92
C VAL A 25 -32.42 -11.06 21.52
N ARG A 26 -31.67 -11.92 20.86
CA ARG A 26 -30.28 -12.23 21.26
C ARG A 26 -29.31 -11.31 20.50
N ALA A 27 -28.40 -10.67 21.24
CA ALA A 27 -27.39 -9.78 20.67
C ALA A 27 -25.98 -10.21 21.12
N PHE A 28 -24.99 -10.03 20.25
CA PHE A 28 -23.64 -10.47 20.45
C PHE A 28 -22.66 -9.45 19.85
N VAL A 29 -21.55 -9.19 20.52
CA VAL A 29 -20.38 -8.55 19.89
C VAL A 29 -19.57 -9.62 19.20
N ILE A 30 -19.12 -9.38 17.96
CA ILE A 30 -18.46 -10.43 17.16
C ILE A 30 -17.31 -9.86 16.33
N GLY A 31 -16.42 -10.73 15.88
CA GLY A 31 -15.47 -10.37 14.82
C GLY A 31 -14.20 -9.71 15.31
N GLY A 32 -13.82 -8.62 14.64
CA GLY A 32 -12.56 -7.92 14.86
C GLY A 32 -12.38 -7.44 16.28
N TYR A 33 -13.42 -6.88 16.87
CA TYR A 33 -13.40 -6.40 18.25
C TYR A 33 -13.01 -7.51 19.24
N VAL A 34 -13.69 -8.67 19.16
CA VAL A 34 -13.44 -9.81 20.08
C VAL A 34 -12.01 -10.32 19.94
N ARG A 35 -11.54 -10.50 18.71
CA ARG A 35 -10.16 -10.89 18.43
C ARG A 35 -9.15 -9.90 19.02
N ASP A 36 -9.36 -8.60 18.77
CA ASP A 36 -8.41 -7.56 19.17
C ASP A 36 -8.38 -7.35 20.69
N CYS A 37 -9.50 -7.60 21.40
CA CYS A 37 -9.51 -7.69 22.86
C CYS A 37 -8.53 -8.75 23.40
N PHE A 38 -8.53 -9.95 22.84
CA PHE A 38 -7.61 -11.01 23.25
C PHE A 38 -6.15 -10.75 22.87
N LEU A 39 -5.91 -9.94 21.82
CA LEU A 39 -4.58 -9.50 21.42
C LEU A 39 -4.09 -8.25 22.20
N GLY A 40 -4.88 -7.71 23.12
CA GLY A 40 -4.57 -6.48 23.84
C GLY A 40 -4.48 -5.25 22.93
N ARG A 41 -5.17 -5.27 21.79
CA ARG A 41 -5.20 -4.16 20.81
C ARG A 41 -6.43 -3.31 21.03
N HIS A 42 -6.25 -2.00 20.91
CA HIS A 42 -7.38 -1.06 20.92
C HIS A 42 -8.21 -1.21 19.64
N CYS A 43 -9.54 -1.23 19.81
CA CYS A 43 -10.49 -1.32 18.71
C CYS A 43 -11.72 -0.44 19.00
N ASP A 44 -12.04 0.47 18.10
CA ASP A 44 -13.21 1.35 18.17
C ASP A 44 -14.31 0.95 17.18
N ASP A 45 -14.04 -0.05 16.34
CA ASP A 45 -14.97 -0.65 15.37
C ASP A 45 -15.63 -1.87 16.00
N ILE A 46 -16.92 -1.77 16.29
CA ILE A 46 -17.70 -2.74 17.06
C ILE A 46 -18.83 -3.31 16.21
N ASP A 47 -18.72 -4.58 15.84
CA ASP A 47 -19.78 -5.32 15.15
C ASP A 47 -20.75 -5.95 16.17
N ILE A 48 -22.04 -5.63 16.08
CA ILE A 48 -23.09 -6.25 16.86
C ILE A 48 -24.02 -7.06 15.96
N VAL A 49 -24.05 -8.36 16.20
CA VAL A 49 -24.98 -9.30 15.54
C VAL A 49 -26.21 -9.51 16.41
N VAL A 50 -27.39 -9.44 15.79
CA VAL A 50 -28.68 -9.64 16.45
C VAL A 50 -29.42 -10.78 15.76
N GLU A 51 -29.93 -11.74 16.53
CA GLU A 51 -30.86 -12.76 15.99
C GLU A 51 -32.24 -12.13 15.77
N GLY A 52 -32.37 -11.40 14.66
CA GLY A 52 -33.52 -10.59 14.29
C GLY A 52 -33.15 -9.46 13.33
N SER A 53 -33.95 -8.42 13.29
CA SER A 53 -33.71 -7.27 12.42
C SER A 53 -32.65 -6.34 13.03
N GLY A 54 -31.43 -6.31 12.46
CA GLY A 54 -30.37 -5.38 12.86
C GLY A 54 -30.80 -3.91 12.70
N LEU A 55 -31.58 -3.57 11.68
CA LEU A 55 -32.06 -2.21 11.44
C LEU A 55 -33.03 -1.71 12.53
N GLU A 56 -34.01 -2.56 12.93
CA GLU A 56 -34.96 -2.23 13.99
C GLU A 56 -34.28 -2.17 15.36
N PHE A 57 -33.34 -3.06 15.58
CA PHE A 57 -32.54 -3.06 16.80
C PHE A 57 -31.67 -1.82 16.91
N ALA A 58 -30.97 -1.42 15.85
CA ALA A 58 -30.18 -0.19 15.80
C ALA A 58 -31.04 1.05 16.07
N ARG A 59 -32.26 1.08 15.55
CA ARG A 59 -33.22 2.18 15.84
C ARG A 59 -33.50 2.27 17.33
N ALA A 60 -33.82 1.15 17.99
CA ALA A 60 -34.12 1.14 19.42
C ALA A 60 -32.92 1.58 20.28
N VAL A 61 -31.69 1.18 19.90
CA VAL A 61 -30.44 1.64 20.54
C VAL A 61 -30.24 3.14 20.29
N GLY A 62 -30.51 3.64 19.08
CA GLY A 62 -30.45 5.07 18.75
C GLY A 62 -31.41 5.90 19.58
N GLU A 63 -32.66 5.45 19.71
CA GLU A 63 -33.67 6.09 20.57
C GLU A 63 -33.22 6.12 22.05
N ARG A 64 -32.66 5.02 22.57
CA ARG A 64 -32.16 4.92 23.94
C ARG A 64 -30.95 5.82 24.21
N THR A 65 -30.06 5.97 23.26
CA THR A 65 -28.81 6.76 23.36
C THR A 65 -28.99 8.23 22.97
N GLY A 66 -30.11 8.57 22.32
CA GLY A 66 -30.33 9.91 21.74
C GLY A 66 -29.38 10.18 20.54
N LYS A 67 -28.84 9.16 19.89
CA LYS A 67 -27.90 9.28 18.78
C LYS A 67 -28.55 8.97 17.45
N THR A 68 -28.05 9.64 16.39
CA THR A 68 -28.51 9.40 15.01
C THR A 68 -27.97 8.07 14.49
N VAL A 69 -28.85 7.28 13.87
CA VAL A 69 -28.50 6.00 13.23
C VAL A 69 -28.45 6.18 11.72
N SER A 70 -27.35 5.76 11.10
CA SER A 70 -27.18 5.69 9.65
C SER A 70 -27.60 4.31 9.13
N TYR A 71 -28.49 4.26 8.14
CA TYR A 71 -29.06 3.01 7.63
C TYR A 71 -28.52 2.67 6.25
N PHE A 72 -27.96 1.48 6.10
CA PHE A 72 -27.48 0.92 4.84
C PHE A 72 -28.42 -0.21 4.37
N LYS A 73 -29.61 0.17 3.95
CA LYS A 73 -30.73 -0.76 3.64
C LYS A 73 -30.36 -1.84 2.65
N ASN A 74 -29.53 -1.52 1.64
CA ASN A 74 -29.08 -2.49 0.63
C ASN A 74 -28.22 -3.60 1.21
N PHE A 75 -27.59 -3.37 2.36
CA PHE A 75 -26.74 -4.33 3.07
C PHE A 75 -27.43 -4.92 4.30
N GLY A 76 -28.57 -4.37 4.70
CA GLY A 76 -29.27 -4.77 5.92
C GLY A 76 -28.51 -4.42 7.19
N THR A 77 -27.66 -3.39 7.16
CA THR A 77 -26.86 -2.94 8.28
C THR A 77 -27.21 -1.50 8.67
N ALA A 78 -26.94 -1.14 9.92
CA ALA A 78 -27.06 0.21 10.41
C ALA A 78 -25.90 0.56 11.33
N MET A 79 -25.51 1.81 11.38
CA MET A 79 -24.33 2.30 12.10
C MET A 79 -24.70 3.44 13.02
N LEU A 80 -24.05 3.48 14.19
CA LEU A 80 -24.21 4.46 15.24
C LEU A 80 -22.82 4.84 15.80
N HIS A 81 -22.57 6.13 15.99
CA HIS A 81 -21.38 6.60 16.71
C HIS A 81 -21.72 6.89 18.18
N TYR A 82 -21.00 6.23 19.11
CA TYR A 82 -21.19 6.41 20.54
C TYR A 82 -19.89 6.29 21.32
N GLY A 83 -19.58 7.27 22.17
CA GLY A 83 -18.40 7.23 23.03
C GLY A 83 -17.07 7.11 22.28
N GLY A 84 -16.96 7.68 21.08
CA GLY A 84 -15.77 7.59 20.22
C GLY A 84 -15.69 6.30 19.40
N CYS A 85 -16.69 5.39 19.52
CA CYS A 85 -16.74 4.13 18.77
C CYS A 85 -17.70 4.21 17.61
N GLU A 86 -17.39 3.47 16.56
CA GLU A 86 -18.27 3.15 15.45
C GLU A 86 -18.91 1.77 15.71
N ILE A 87 -20.23 1.73 15.77
CA ILE A 87 -20.96 0.51 16.14
C ILE A 87 -21.88 0.13 14.98
N GLU A 88 -21.56 -0.99 14.34
CA GLU A 88 -22.36 -1.56 13.26
C GLU A 88 -23.31 -2.62 13.82
N PHE A 89 -24.58 -2.51 13.43
CA PHE A 89 -25.63 -3.48 13.77
C PHE A 89 -26.02 -4.27 12.54
N VAL A 90 -26.01 -5.59 12.66
CA VAL A 90 -26.39 -6.51 11.58
C VAL A 90 -27.29 -7.62 12.11
N GLY A 91 -28.32 -7.99 11.34
CA GLY A 91 -29.06 -9.21 11.63
C GLY A 91 -28.22 -10.45 11.38
N ALA A 92 -28.31 -11.44 12.26
CA ALA A 92 -27.69 -12.74 12.01
C ALA A 92 -28.20 -13.32 10.68
N ARG A 93 -27.28 -13.78 9.83
CA ARG A 93 -27.58 -14.18 8.45
C ARG A 93 -27.12 -15.59 8.17
N LYS A 94 -27.95 -16.34 7.44
CA LYS A 94 -27.55 -17.52 6.71
C LYS A 94 -27.36 -17.12 5.25
N GLU A 95 -26.20 -17.43 4.71
CA GLU A 95 -25.85 -17.09 3.33
C GLU A 95 -25.72 -18.38 2.51
N SER A 96 -26.24 -18.34 1.28
CA SER A 96 -26.02 -19.37 0.27
C SER A 96 -25.50 -18.74 -1.00
N TYR A 97 -24.54 -19.39 -1.65
CA TYR A 97 -23.83 -18.83 -2.80
C TYR A 97 -24.08 -19.65 -4.06
N ARG A 98 -24.14 -18.97 -5.21
CA ARG A 98 -24.10 -19.61 -6.52
C ARG A 98 -22.67 -19.65 -7.01
N ARG A 99 -22.25 -20.73 -7.64
CA ARG A 99 -20.87 -20.94 -8.11
C ARG A 99 -20.32 -19.80 -8.99
N GLU A 100 -21.19 -19.14 -9.75
CA GLU A 100 -20.83 -18.09 -10.72
C GLU A 100 -20.94 -16.68 -10.16
N SER A 101 -21.37 -16.53 -8.90
CA SER A 101 -21.57 -15.22 -8.26
C SER A 101 -21.18 -15.28 -6.80
N ARG A 102 -20.44 -14.26 -6.38
CA ARG A 102 -20.14 -14.04 -4.95
C ARG A 102 -21.24 -13.27 -4.22
N LYS A 103 -22.34 -12.90 -4.88
CA LYS A 103 -23.49 -12.26 -4.22
C LYS A 103 -24.32 -13.36 -3.54
N PRO A 104 -24.38 -13.38 -2.19
CA PRO A 104 -25.14 -14.39 -1.48
C PRO A 104 -26.64 -14.15 -1.63
N ILE A 105 -27.39 -15.23 -1.53
CA ILE A 105 -28.80 -15.21 -1.15
C ILE A 105 -28.79 -15.18 0.37
N VAL A 106 -29.42 -14.16 0.97
CA VAL A 106 -29.37 -13.88 2.42
C VAL A 106 -30.73 -14.21 3.03
N GLU A 107 -30.72 -15.00 4.08
CA GLU A 107 -31.89 -15.33 4.91
C GLU A 107 -31.57 -15.00 6.37
N ASN A 108 -32.61 -14.79 7.19
CA ASN A 108 -32.42 -14.66 8.63
C ASN A 108 -31.83 -15.95 9.20
N GLY A 109 -30.83 -15.81 10.04
CA GLY A 109 -30.10 -16.93 10.63
C GLY A 109 -29.93 -16.76 12.13
N THR A 110 -29.24 -17.72 12.72
CA THR A 110 -28.78 -17.72 14.10
C THR A 110 -27.36 -17.17 14.19
N LEU A 111 -26.87 -16.89 15.42
CA LEU A 111 -25.46 -16.56 15.63
C LEU A 111 -24.53 -17.61 15.01
N ARG A 112 -24.86 -18.91 15.13
CA ARG A 112 -24.05 -20.00 14.56
C ARG A 112 -23.99 -19.94 13.04
N ASP A 113 -25.10 -19.59 12.36
CA ASP A 113 -25.10 -19.40 10.90
C ASP A 113 -24.21 -18.21 10.52
N ASP A 114 -24.25 -17.10 11.28
CA ASP A 114 -23.40 -15.94 11.06
C ASP A 114 -21.92 -16.26 11.28
N GLN A 115 -21.59 -17.02 12.32
CA GLN A 115 -20.22 -17.47 12.59
C GLN A 115 -19.67 -18.41 11.50
N LEU A 116 -20.51 -19.33 10.98
CA LEU A 116 -20.14 -20.29 9.92
C LEU A 116 -19.76 -19.61 8.60
N ARG A 117 -20.43 -18.50 8.25
CA ARG A 117 -20.17 -17.76 7.00
C ARG A 117 -18.95 -16.86 7.07
N ARG A 118 -18.35 -16.65 8.25
CA ARG A 118 -17.18 -15.77 8.40
C ARG A 118 -15.93 -16.38 7.75
N ASP A 119 -14.96 -15.51 7.49
CA ASP A 119 -13.73 -15.89 6.79
C ASP A 119 -12.83 -16.81 7.63
N PHE A 120 -12.60 -16.47 8.93
CA PHE A 120 -11.66 -17.20 9.79
C PHE A 120 -12.23 -17.42 11.19
N THR A 121 -11.78 -18.51 11.84
CA THR A 121 -12.15 -18.86 13.20
C THR A 121 -11.89 -17.74 14.18
N ILE A 122 -10.75 -17.04 14.06
CA ILE A 122 -10.36 -15.91 14.90
C ILE A 122 -11.29 -14.69 14.77
N ASN A 123 -12.04 -14.58 13.68
CA ASN A 123 -13.03 -13.54 13.42
C ASN A 123 -14.48 -14.04 13.65
N ALA A 124 -14.64 -15.31 14.02
CA ALA A 124 -15.94 -15.92 14.29
C ALA A 124 -16.28 -16.00 15.78
N MET A 125 -15.36 -15.58 16.67
CA MET A 125 -15.60 -15.49 18.11
C MET A 125 -16.60 -14.38 18.43
N ALA A 126 -17.47 -14.61 19.43
CA ALA A 126 -18.43 -13.63 19.87
C ALA A 126 -18.53 -13.57 21.41
N PHE A 127 -18.87 -12.39 21.95
CA PHE A 127 -19.28 -12.23 23.34
C PHE A 127 -20.79 -12.07 23.42
N SER A 128 -21.43 -12.81 24.32
CA SER A 128 -22.86 -12.66 24.59
C SER A 128 -23.13 -11.32 25.29
N LEU A 129 -24.19 -10.62 24.83
CA LEU A 129 -24.74 -9.43 25.50
C LEU A 129 -26.07 -9.73 26.19
N GLN A 130 -26.43 -11.00 26.39
CA GLN A 130 -27.61 -11.38 27.15
C GLN A 130 -27.38 -11.15 28.65
N LYS A 131 -28.42 -10.78 29.40
CA LYS A 131 -28.26 -10.48 30.84
C LYS A 131 -27.79 -11.67 31.66
N ASP A 132 -28.21 -12.88 31.30
CA ASP A 132 -27.88 -14.13 31.98
C ASP A 132 -26.50 -14.71 31.60
N SER A 133 -25.96 -14.30 30.45
CA SER A 133 -24.68 -14.77 29.93
C SER A 133 -23.77 -13.62 29.46
N PHE A 134 -23.92 -12.43 30.04
CA PHE A 134 -23.19 -11.24 29.64
C PHE A 134 -21.68 -11.45 29.77
N GLY A 135 -20.95 -11.26 28.64
CA GLY A 135 -19.52 -11.43 28.53
C GLY A 135 -19.08 -12.90 28.36
N GLU A 136 -20.00 -13.87 28.25
CA GLU A 136 -19.65 -15.24 27.93
C GLU A 136 -19.10 -15.33 26.49
N LEU A 137 -17.96 -16.03 26.33
CA LEU A 137 -17.34 -16.27 25.02
C LEU A 137 -18.08 -17.41 24.30
N VAL A 138 -18.57 -17.12 23.08
CA VAL A 138 -19.15 -18.11 22.17
C VAL A 138 -18.16 -18.38 21.04
N ASP A 139 -17.41 -19.48 21.16
CA ASP A 139 -16.35 -19.89 20.23
C ASP A 139 -16.51 -21.35 19.80
N PRO A 140 -17.47 -21.67 18.91
CA PRO A 140 -17.73 -23.05 18.49
C PRO A 140 -16.67 -23.63 17.53
N PHE A 141 -15.72 -22.80 17.04
CA PHE A 141 -14.72 -23.19 16.03
C PHE A 141 -13.30 -23.17 16.56
N GLY A 142 -13.07 -22.88 17.85
CA GLY A 142 -11.77 -22.84 18.46
C GLY A 142 -10.92 -21.65 18.07
N GLY A 143 -11.56 -20.50 17.77
CA GLY A 143 -10.88 -19.27 17.37
C GLY A 143 -9.89 -18.76 18.43
N ILE A 144 -10.20 -18.91 19.72
CA ILE A 144 -9.27 -18.51 20.79
C ILE A 144 -7.98 -19.33 20.79
N ARG A 145 -8.07 -20.63 20.48
CA ARG A 145 -6.89 -21.49 20.34
C ARG A 145 -6.09 -21.11 19.11
N ASP A 146 -6.76 -20.98 17.95
CA ASP A 146 -6.10 -20.58 16.71
C ASP A 146 -5.43 -19.20 16.85
N LEU A 147 -6.05 -18.29 17.61
CA LEU A 147 -5.46 -16.97 17.91
C LEU A 147 -4.19 -17.08 18.76
N ALA A 148 -4.21 -17.90 19.80
CA ALA A 148 -3.07 -18.12 20.70
C ALA A 148 -1.90 -18.83 20.00
N GLU A 149 -2.20 -19.73 19.05
CA GLU A 149 -1.22 -20.48 18.25
C GLU A 149 -0.75 -19.73 16.99
N GLY A 150 -1.32 -18.57 16.67
CA GLY A 150 -1.00 -17.81 15.47
C GLY A 150 -1.47 -18.50 14.18
N ILE A 151 -2.69 -19.03 14.17
CA ILE A 151 -3.25 -19.81 13.06
C ILE A 151 -4.36 -19.05 12.35
N ILE A 152 -4.31 -19.01 11.03
CA ILE A 152 -5.41 -18.58 10.16
C ILE A 152 -6.08 -19.82 9.58
N ARG A 153 -7.30 -20.06 10.03
CA ARG A 153 -8.15 -21.22 9.68
C ARG A 153 -9.55 -20.75 9.35
N THR A 154 -10.19 -21.38 8.39
CA THR A 154 -11.61 -21.15 8.02
C THR A 154 -12.55 -21.94 8.95
N PRO A 155 -13.74 -21.41 9.35
CA PRO A 155 -14.73 -22.16 10.12
C PRO A 155 -15.27 -23.40 9.39
N LEU A 156 -15.42 -23.29 8.07
CA LEU A 156 -15.83 -24.36 7.17
C LEU A 156 -14.63 -24.91 6.40
N ASP A 157 -14.88 -25.94 5.60
CA ASP A 157 -13.91 -26.42 4.62
C ASP A 157 -13.39 -25.26 3.75
N PRO A 158 -12.06 -25.15 3.55
CA PRO A 158 -11.46 -24.06 2.78
C PRO A 158 -11.98 -23.96 1.35
N ASP A 159 -12.23 -25.09 0.68
CA ASP A 159 -12.75 -25.10 -0.71
C ASP A 159 -14.13 -24.46 -0.77
N THR A 160 -14.99 -24.73 0.21
CA THR A 160 -16.30 -24.07 0.34
C THR A 160 -16.12 -22.58 0.61
N THR A 161 -15.32 -22.23 1.62
CA THR A 161 -15.11 -20.83 2.05
C THR A 161 -14.56 -19.94 0.94
N TYR A 162 -13.59 -20.43 0.16
CA TYR A 162 -12.96 -19.68 -0.93
C TYR A 162 -13.77 -19.74 -2.23
N SER A 163 -14.60 -20.77 -2.40
CA SER A 163 -15.59 -20.81 -3.48
C SER A 163 -16.68 -19.75 -3.29
N ASP A 164 -17.14 -19.55 -2.07
CA ASP A 164 -18.17 -18.56 -1.72
C ASP A 164 -17.70 -17.12 -1.97
N ASP A 165 -16.54 -16.74 -1.42
CA ASP A 165 -15.92 -15.44 -1.70
C ASP A 165 -14.39 -15.60 -1.86
N PRO A 166 -13.87 -15.57 -3.10
CA PRO A 166 -12.42 -15.68 -3.35
C PRO A 166 -11.58 -14.56 -2.71
N LEU A 167 -12.18 -13.41 -2.34
CA LEU A 167 -11.46 -12.37 -1.64
C LEU A 167 -10.91 -12.85 -0.29
N ARG A 168 -11.53 -13.85 0.31
CA ARG A 168 -11.08 -14.46 1.58
C ARG A 168 -9.68 -15.06 1.47
N MET A 169 -9.24 -15.49 0.27
CA MET A 169 -7.86 -15.92 0.04
C MET A 169 -6.87 -14.77 0.29
N LEU A 170 -7.15 -13.57 -0.26
CA LEU A 170 -6.32 -12.38 -0.03
C LEU A 170 -6.40 -11.91 1.42
N ARG A 171 -7.59 -11.98 2.02
CA ARG A 171 -7.79 -11.65 3.44
C ARG A 171 -7.00 -12.57 4.35
N ALA A 172 -6.88 -13.88 4.04
CA ALA A 172 -6.05 -14.83 4.80
C ALA A 172 -4.59 -14.36 4.84
N VAL A 173 -4.04 -14.03 3.67
CA VAL A 173 -2.67 -13.49 3.55
C VAL A 173 -2.51 -12.18 4.34
N ARG A 174 -3.47 -11.27 4.19
CA ARG A 174 -3.47 -10.00 4.92
C ARG A 174 -3.53 -10.19 6.43
N PHE A 175 -4.42 -11.04 6.95
CA PHE A 175 -4.51 -11.28 8.39
C PHE A 175 -3.27 -11.98 8.92
N ALA A 176 -2.73 -12.98 8.23
CA ALA A 176 -1.47 -13.62 8.60
C ALA A 176 -0.34 -12.58 8.72
N THR A 177 -0.28 -11.61 7.79
CA THR A 177 0.73 -10.55 7.82
C THR A 177 0.45 -9.51 8.92
N LYS A 178 -0.78 -8.97 8.98
CA LYS A 178 -1.17 -7.89 9.89
C LYS A 178 -1.09 -8.30 11.37
N LEU A 179 -1.43 -9.55 11.68
CA LEU A 179 -1.49 -10.03 13.05
C LEU A 179 -0.12 -10.52 13.56
N SER A 180 0.82 -10.83 12.67
CA SER A 180 2.17 -11.28 13.05
C SER A 180 2.96 -10.19 13.76
N THR A 181 3.60 -10.58 14.85
CA THR A 181 4.57 -9.79 15.61
C THR A 181 5.91 -10.54 15.68
N PRO A 182 6.99 -9.96 16.22
CA PRO A 182 8.23 -10.69 16.48
C PRO A 182 8.02 -11.91 17.39
N GLU A 183 7.10 -11.82 18.36
CA GLU A 183 6.83 -12.83 19.40
C GLU A 183 5.86 -13.91 18.91
N LEU A 184 4.89 -13.55 18.07
CA LEU A 184 3.86 -14.46 17.56
C LEU A 184 3.68 -14.29 16.06
N LYS A 185 4.05 -15.31 15.29
CA LYS A 185 3.87 -15.31 13.83
C LYS A 185 2.62 -16.08 13.45
N PHE A 186 1.76 -15.44 12.68
CA PHE A 186 0.58 -16.10 12.13
C PHE A 186 0.91 -16.84 10.84
N SER A 187 0.39 -18.04 10.73
CA SER A 187 0.51 -18.93 9.56
C SER A 187 -0.86 -19.37 9.06
N ILE A 188 -0.96 -19.61 7.77
CA ILE A 188 -2.17 -20.16 7.15
C ILE A 188 -2.06 -21.70 7.18
N VAL A 189 -3.12 -22.38 7.60
CA VAL A 189 -3.09 -23.85 7.67
C VAL A 189 -2.84 -24.48 6.29
N PRO A 190 -2.12 -25.61 6.22
CA PRO A 190 -1.73 -26.24 4.95
C PRO A 190 -2.91 -26.57 4.03
N GLU A 191 -4.06 -26.96 4.59
CA GLU A 191 -5.29 -27.27 3.88
C GLU A 191 -5.81 -26.03 3.13
N SER A 192 -5.80 -24.87 3.80
CA SER A 192 -6.17 -23.58 3.18
C SER A 192 -5.19 -23.17 2.09
N VAL A 193 -3.87 -23.32 2.29
CA VAL A 193 -2.86 -23.06 1.25
C VAL A 193 -3.09 -23.95 0.03
N SER A 194 -3.36 -25.23 0.24
CA SER A 194 -3.64 -26.18 -0.83
C SER A 194 -4.91 -25.81 -1.60
N SER A 195 -5.97 -25.40 -0.89
CA SER A 195 -7.22 -24.91 -1.47
C SER A 195 -6.98 -23.63 -2.30
N MET A 196 -6.24 -22.65 -1.77
CA MET A 196 -5.92 -21.40 -2.48
C MET A 196 -5.23 -21.68 -3.82
N ARG A 197 -4.25 -22.60 -3.85
CA ARG A 197 -3.55 -23.00 -5.09
C ARG A 197 -4.52 -23.57 -6.12
N ARG A 198 -5.45 -24.43 -5.70
CA ARG A 198 -6.47 -25.01 -6.61
C ARG A 198 -7.46 -23.96 -7.12
N MET A 199 -7.74 -22.95 -6.30
CA MET A 199 -8.77 -21.95 -6.56
C MET A 199 -8.23 -20.60 -7.01
N ALA A 200 -6.92 -20.46 -7.27
CA ALA A 200 -6.30 -19.19 -7.65
C ALA A 200 -7.02 -18.49 -8.83
N ASP A 201 -7.51 -19.27 -9.81
CA ASP A 201 -8.22 -18.73 -10.97
C ASP A 201 -9.57 -18.06 -10.61
N ARG A 202 -10.13 -18.35 -9.43
CA ARG A 202 -11.36 -17.67 -8.99
C ARG A 202 -11.14 -16.21 -8.62
N LEU A 203 -9.88 -15.76 -8.45
CA LEU A 203 -9.60 -14.34 -8.30
C LEU A 203 -10.09 -13.50 -9.48
N ASN A 204 -10.23 -14.10 -10.66
CA ASN A 204 -10.72 -13.42 -11.87
C ASN A 204 -12.18 -12.91 -11.76
N ILE A 205 -12.98 -13.43 -10.82
CA ILE A 205 -14.35 -12.92 -10.59
C ILE A 205 -14.39 -11.68 -9.69
N LEU A 206 -13.25 -11.33 -9.06
CA LEU A 206 -13.15 -10.15 -8.22
C LEU A 206 -12.95 -8.91 -9.07
N SER A 207 -13.49 -7.78 -8.60
CA SER A 207 -13.13 -6.50 -9.20
C SER A 207 -11.70 -6.10 -8.84
N ALA A 208 -11.03 -5.42 -9.75
CA ALA A 208 -9.66 -4.97 -9.56
C ALA A 208 -9.51 -4.07 -8.33
N GLU A 209 -10.50 -3.23 -8.04
CA GLU A 209 -10.53 -2.32 -6.89
C GLU A 209 -10.48 -3.09 -5.56
N ARG A 210 -11.18 -4.22 -5.45
CA ARG A 210 -11.16 -5.03 -4.23
C ARG A 210 -9.83 -5.74 -4.03
N ILE A 211 -9.22 -6.21 -5.12
CA ILE A 211 -7.86 -6.78 -5.08
C ILE A 211 -6.87 -5.71 -4.65
N ALA A 212 -6.94 -4.52 -5.27
CA ALA A 212 -6.08 -3.39 -4.93
C ALA A 212 -6.23 -2.94 -3.47
N GLU A 213 -7.46 -2.92 -2.94
CA GLU A 213 -7.72 -2.59 -1.54
C GLU A 213 -7.02 -3.57 -0.57
N GLU A 214 -7.09 -4.88 -0.82
CA GLU A 214 -6.39 -5.86 0.01
C GLU A 214 -4.86 -5.73 -0.14
N LEU A 215 -4.33 -5.51 -1.35
CA LEU A 215 -2.90 -5.23 -1.57
C LEU A 215 -2.43 -3.98 -0.82
N ASN A 216 -3.20 -2.90 -0.87
CA ASN A 216 -2.91 -1.66 -0.16
C ASN A 216 -2.87 -1.89 1.37
N LYS A 217 -3.81 -2.69 1.90
CA LYS A 217 -3.81 -3.08 3.32
C LYS A 217 -2.60 -3.95 3.68
N MET A 218 -2.15 -4.83 2.79
CA MET A 218 -0.93 -5.63 2.97
C MET A 218 0.33 -4.73 2.96
N LEU A 219 0.42 -3.81 2.02
CA LEU A 219 1.52 -2.84 1.94
C LEU A 219 1.59 -1.92 3.16
N ARG A 220 0.48 -1.64 3.83
CA ARG A 220 0.45 -0.83 5.07
C ARG A 220 0.89 -1.60 6.32
N CYS A 221 1.12 -2.92 6.25
CA CYS A 221 1.66 -3.69 7.37
C CYS A 221 3.10 -3.27 7.71
N ASP A 222 3.57 -3.60 8.92
CA ASP A 222 4.94 -3.28 9.37
C ASP A 222 5.99 -4.06 8.57
N ARG A 223 5.68 -5.30 8.21
CA ARG A 223 6.53 -6.17 7.38
C ARG A 223 5.79 -6.67 6.15
N PRO A 224 5.58 -5.80 5.15
CA PRO A 224 4.78 -6.13 3.98
C PRO A 224 5.37 -7.27 3.13
N SER A 225 6.68 -7.52 3.20
CA SER A 225 7.34 -8.64 2.49
C SER A 225 6.71 -9.99 2.80
N MET A 226 6.22 -10.18 4.02
CA MET A 226 5.56 -11.42 4.43
C MET A 226 4.31 -11.69 3.57
N ALA A 227 3.51 -10.66 3.27
CA ALA A 227 2.32 -10.81 2.44
C ALA A 227 2.68 -11.33 1.04
N PHE A 228 3.69 -10.76 0.41
CA PHE A 228 4.06 -11.16 -0.96
C PHE A 228 4.69 -12.55 -1.03
N ARG A 229 5.46 -12.96 0.00
CA ARG A 229 5.92 -14.36 0.12
C ARG A 229 4.74 -15.32 0.32
N LEU A 230 3.74 -14.96 1.12
CA LEU A 230 2.54 -15.76 1.30
C LEU A 230 1.69 -15.83 0.02
N LEU A 231 1.50 -14.70 -0.69
CA LEU A 231 0.82 -14.68 -2.00
C LEU A 231 1.50 -15.63 -2.98
N ASP A 232 2.84 -15.63 -3.01
CA ASP A 232 3.61 -16.53 -3.86
C ASP A 232 3.44 -18.00 -3.45
N SER A 233 3.64 -18.29 -2.18
CA SER A 233 3.50 -19.67 -1.66
C SER A 233 2.09 -20.25 -1.85
N CYS A 234 1.08 -19.39 -1.83
CA CYS A 234 -0.31 -19.77 -2.08
C CYS A 234 -0.69 -19.82 -3.57
N GLY A 235 0.24 -19.49 -4.50
CA GLY A 235 -0.01 -19.48 -5.95
C GLY A 235 -0.90 -18.33 -6.42
N LEU A 236 -1.06 -17.28 -5.62
CA LEU A 236 -1.93 -16.14 -5.92
C LEU A 236 -1.17 -14.99 -6.59
N LEU A 237 0.16 -14.87 -6.33
CA LEU A 237 0.97 -13.74 -6.78
C LEU A 237 0.99 -13.60 -8.29
N GLU A 238 1.21 -14.69 -9.01
CA GLU A 238 1.28 -14.70 -10.47
C GLU A 238 -0.01 -14.22 -11.15
N ARG A 239 -1.18 -14.46 -10.50
CA ARG A 239 -2.48 -14.01 -11.01
C ARG A 239 -2.73 -12.53 -10.82
N ILE A 240 -2.11 -11.92 -9.79
CA ILE A 240 -2.35 -10.53 -9.39
C ILE A 240 -1.24 -9.61 -9.92
N LEU A 241 0.01 -10.00 -9.69
CA LEU A 241 1.22 -9.25 -10.03
C LEU A 241 2.24 -10.16 -10.74
N PRO A 242 1.96 -10.59 -11.99
CA PRO A 242 2.87 -11.44 -12.75
C PRO A 242 4.26 -10.81 -12.95
N GLU A 243 4.33 -9.46 -13.01
CA GLU A 243 5.58 -8.72 -13.12
C GLU A 243 6.49 -8.95 -11.91
N LEU A 244 5.91 -8.99 -10.71
CA LEU A 244 6.67 -9.28 -9.50
C LEU A 244 7.06 -10.77 -9.43
N SER A 245 6.16 -11.67 -9.85
CA SER A 245 6.44 -13.10 -9.94
C SER A 245 7.59 -13.41 -10.92
N ALA A 246 7.74 -12.64 -11.99
CA ALA A 246 8.80 -12.79 -12.97
C ALA A 246 10.20 -12.43 -12.42
N LEU A 247 10.30 -11.76 -11.27
CA LEU A 247 11.58 -11.46 -10.62
C LEU A 247 12.22 -12.66 -9.92
N LYS A 248 11.48 -13.76 -9.73
CA LYS A 248 11.94 -14.95 -9.01
C LYS A 248 13.01 -15.73 -9.77
N GLY A 249 13.83 -16.39 -8.99
CA GLY A 249 14.82 -17.34 -9.48
C GLY A 249 16.20 -16.72 -9.68
N VAL A 250 17.19 -17.58 -9.63
CA VAL A 250 18.60 -17.26 -9.85
C VAL A 250 19.11 -18.15 -10.96
N GLU A 251 19.61 -17.54 -12.03
CA GLU A 251 20.31 -18.27 -13.07
C GLU A 251 21.81 -18.20 -12.81
N THR A 252 22.48 -19.34 -13.01
CA THR A 252 23.94 -19.44 -12.90
C THR A 252 24.50 -19.87 -14.24
N VAL A 253 25.39 -19.06 -14.81
CA VAL A 253 26.11 -19.33 -16.04
C VAL A 253 27.60 -19.17 -15.74
N ASP A 254 28.41 -20.12 -16.12
CA ASP A 254 29.88 -20.14 -15.89
C ASP A 254 30.25 -19.88 -14.42
N GLY A 255 29.49 -20.45 -13.48
CA GLY A 255 29.68 -20.24 -12.03
C GLY A 255 29.31 -18.87 -11.50
N LYS A 256 28.80 -17.95 -12.33
CA LYS A 256 28.35 -16.61 -11.95
C LYS A 256 26.82 -16.60 -11.85
N GLY A 257 26.30 -16.51 -10.63
CA GLY A 257 24.87 -16.31 -10.34
C GLY A 257 24.56 -14.85 -10.12
N HIS A 258 23.29 -14.46 -10.32
CA HIS A 258 22.78 -13.16 -9.88
C HIS A 258 22.01 -13.31 -8.57
N LYS A 259 21.72 -12.19 -7.90
CA LYS A 259 20.86 -12.14 -6.72
C LYS A 259 19.42 -12.53 -7.13
N ASP A 260 18.68 -13.18 -6.24
CA ASP A 260 17.23 -13.33 -6.43
C ASP A 260 16.58 -11.95 -6.35
N ASN A 261 16.05 -11.47 -7.48
CA ASN A 261 15.51 -10.12 -7.56
C ASN A 261 14.17 -9.99 -6.82
N PHE A 262 13.40 -11.09 -6.68
CA PHE A 262 12.16 -11.09 -5.90
C PHE A 262 12.47 -10.88 -4.40
N GLU A 263 13.36 -11.69 -3.83
CA GLU A 263 13.75 -11.55 -2.42
C GLU A 263 14.42 -10.20 -2.15
N HIS A 264 15.23 -9.69 -3.09
CA HIS A 264 15.79 -8.36 -3.01
C HIS A 264 14.69 -7.28 -2.95
N THR A 265 13.71 -7.34 -3.86
CA THR A 265 12.60 -6.38 -3.88
C THR A 265 11.82 -6.40 -2.56
N LEU A 266 11.61 -7.58 -1.98
CA LEU A 266 10.93 -7.71 -0.69
C LEU A 266 11.75 -7.16 0.49
N GLU A 267 13.08 -7.29 0.44
CA GLU A 267 13.98 -6.68 1.42
C GLU A 267 13.92 -5.14 1.33
N VAL A 268 13.98 -4.60 0.10
CA VAL A 268 13.83 -3.14 -0.15
C VAL A 268 12.48 -2.63 0.35
N LEU A 269 11.41 -3.39 0.11
CA LEU A 269 10.07 -3.04 0.58
C LEU A 269 9.98 -2.94 2.11
N ASP A 270 10.56 -3.89 2.85
CA ASP A 270 10.61 -3.85 4.32
C ASP A 270 11.50 -2.69 4.82
N ASN A 271 12.63 -2.43 4.14
CA ASN A 271 13.50 -1.30 4.46
C ASN A 271 12.77 0.04 4.29
N VAL A 272 12.00 0.22 3.21
CA VAL A 272 11.15 1.41 3.00
C VAL A 272 10.04 1.50 4.04
N ALA A 273 9.42 0.36 4.40
CA ALA A 273 8.34 0.33 5.38
C ALA A 273 8.78 0.76 6.78
N SER A 274 10.04 0.48 7.15
CA SER A 274 10.65 0.82 8.44
C SER A 274 11.43 2.14 8.45
N ALA A 275 11.66 2.73 7.26
CA ALA A 275 12.44 3.96 7.17
C ALA A 275 11.69 5.16 7.79
N PRO A 276 12.35 5.98 8.60
CA PRO A 276 11.77 7.23 9.07
C PRO A 276 11.53 8.16 7.87
N ARG A 277 10.32 8.70 7.79
CA ARG A 277 9.93 9.65 6.75
C ARG A 277 9.82 11.03 7.40
N PRO A 278 10.57 12.05 6.92
CA PRO A 278 10.47 13.41 7.45
C PRO A 278 9.01 13.89 7.43
N GLU A 279 8.63 14.74 8.35
CA GLU A 279 7.33 15.42 8.29
C GLU A 279 7.26 16.36 7.08
N ALA A 280 6.07 16.47 6.46
CA ALA A 280 5.87 17.42 5.38
C ALA A 280 6.04 18.85 5.92
N LYS A 281 6.73 19.71 5.17
CA LYS A 281 6.83 21.12 5.51
C LYS A 281 5.47 21.80 5.35
N GLU A 282 5.23 22.88 6.08
CA GLU A 282 3.98 23.63 5.98
C GLU A 282 3.72 24.05 4.52
N GLY A 283 2.56 23.65 3.99
CA GLY A 283 2.16 23.90 2.58
C GLY A 283 2.72 22.93 1.55
N GLU A 284 3.49 21.91 1.95
CA GLU A 284 3.99 20.86 1.06
C GLU A 284 2.95 19.74 0.88
N LEU A 285 2.49 19.54 -0.37
CA LEU A 285 1.67 18.37 -0.72
C LEU A 285 2.57 17.15 -0.85
N ARG A 286 2.35 16.17 0.01
CA ARG A 286 3.13 14.94 0.03
C ARG A 286 2.27 13.72 -0.21
N HIS A 287 2.76 12.79 -1.02
CA HIS A 287 2.09 11.51 -1.26
C HIS A 287 2.02 10.65 0.02
N ASP A 288 0.96 9.86 0.17
CA ASP A 288 0.87 8.87 1.26
C ASP A 288 2.04 7.86 1.18
N ALA A 289 2.56 7.44 2.33
CA ALA A 289 3.65 6.46 2.43
C ALA A 289 3.35 5.13 1.71
N LEU A 290 2.09 4.80 1.51
CA LEU A 290 1.66 3.66 0.71
C LEU A 290 2.28 3.68 -0.70
N TRP A 291 2.33 4.85 -1.34
CA TRP A 291 2.79 4.96 -2.73
C TRP A 291 4.30 4.85 -2.85
N LEU A 292 5.04 5.24 -1.81
CA LEU A 292 6.46 4.95 -1.71
C LEU A 292 6.72 3.44 -1.59
N ARG A 293 5.88 2.71 -0.84
CA ARG A 293 5.94 1.24 -0.75
C ARG A 293 5.56 0.57 -2.08
N TRP A 294 4.62 1.14 -2.85
CA TRP A 294 4.37 0.70 -4.23
C TRP A 294 5.58 0.95 -5.12
N ALA A 295 6.27 2.08 -5.00
CA ALA A 295 7.49 2.34 -5.75
C ALA A 295 8.59 1.32 -5.39
N ALA A 296 8.76 1.00 -4.11
CA ALA A 296 9.69 -0.05 -3.66
C ALA A 296 9.33 -1.44 -4.21
N LEU A 297 8.03 -1.78 -4.25
CA LEU A 297 7.58 -3.06 -4.81
C LEU A 297 7.81 -3.18 -6.33
N LEU A 298 7.78 -2.05 -7.04
CA LEU A 298 7.82 -2.02 -8.51
C LEU A 298 9.17 -1.52 -9.07
N HIS A 299 10.15 -1.12 -8.24
CA HIS A 299 11.38 -0.48 -8.73
C HIS A 299 12.16 -1.34 -9.73
N ASP A 300 12.16 -2.64 -9.52
CA ASP A 300 12.95 -3.61 -10.24
C ASP A 300 12.18 -4.45 -11.28
N ILE A 301 10.89 -4.21 -11.51
CA ILE A 301 10.05 -5.04 -12.42
C ILE A 301 10.55 -5.07 -13.86
N GLY A 302 11.42 -4.16 -14.26
CA GLY A 302 12.05 -4.14 -15.58
C GLY A 302 13.23 -5.12 -15.74
N LYS A 303 13.78 -5.67 -14.64
CA LYS A 303 14.97 -6.54 -14.67
C LYS A 303 14.81 -7.78 -15.56
N PRO A 304 13.69 -8.53 -15.53
CA PRO A 304 13.55 -9.70 -16.39
C PRO A 304 13.68 -9.37 -17.89
N GLY A 305 13.14 -8.21 -18.31
CA GLY A 305 13.19 -7.78 -19.72
C GLY A 305 14.52 -7.19 -20.18
N THR A 306 15.43 -6.86 -19.24
CA THR A 306 16.74 -6.27 -19.55
C THR A 306 17.91 -7.17 -19.18
N LYS A 307 17.61 -8.36 -18.68
CA LYS A 307 18.61 -9.35 -18.24
C LYS A 307 19.53 -9.76 -19.36
N ARG A 308 20.83 -9.64 -19.17
CA ARG A 308 21.88 -10.07 -20.12
C ARG A 308 23.06 -10.70 -19.38
N PHE A 309 23.66 -11.69 -19.97
CA PHE A 309 24.89 -12.31 -19.48
C PHE A 309 26.04 -11.96 -20.41
N ASP A 310 27.16 -11.58 -19.81
CA ASP A 310 28.44 -11.38 -20.47
C ASP A 310 29.52 -12.23 -19.76
N SER A 311 30.35 -12.94 -20.51
CA SER A 311 31.32 -13.86 -19.94
C SER A 311 32.39 -13.17 -19.07
N GLY A 312 32.74 -11.93 -19.37
CA GLY A 312 33.66 -11.12 -18.57
C GLY A 312 33.05 -10.55 -17.32
N SER A 313 31.97 -9.79 -17.48
CA SER A 313 31.32 -9.00 -16.39
C SER A 313 30.22 -9.75 -15.65
N GLY A 314 29.68 -10.86 -16.17
CA GLY A 314 28.59 -11.62 -15.59
C GLY A 314 27.21 -11.04 -15.96
N TRP A 315 26.25 -11.14 -15.03
CA TRP A 315 24.89 -10.68 -15.25
C TRP A 315 24.76 -9.16 -15.14
N SER A 316 24.01 -8.56 -16.07
CA SER A 316 23.68 -7.14 -16.08
C SER A 316 22.19 -6.93 -16.37
N PHE A 317 21.65 -5.77 -15.92
CA PHE A 317 20.24 -5.39 -16.03
C PHE A 317 20.10 -3.91 -16.47
N HIS A 318 21.02 -3.44 -17.32
CA HIS A 318 21.05 -2.02 -17.73
C HIS A 318 19.73 -1.59 -18.37
N GLY A 319 19.22 -0.43 -17.95
CA GLY A 319 17.98 0.17 -18.44
C GLY A 319 16.70 -0.42 -17.84
N HIS A 320 16.80 -1.24 -16.79
CA HIS A 320 15.61 -1.78 -16.12
C HIS A 320 14.75 -0.70 -15.47
N GLU A 321 15.34 0.41 -15.02
CA GLU A 321 14.64 1.59 -14.50
C GLU A 321 13.76 2.25 -15.56
N VAL A 322 14.26 2.31 -16.81
CA VAL A 322 13.51 2.84 -17.95
C VAL A 322 12.39 1.90 -18.36
N LEU A 323 12.69 0.59 -18.45
CA LEU A 323 11.68 -0.40 -18.80
C LEU A 323 10.62 -0.52 -17.69
N GLY A 324 11.04 -0.61 -16.42
CA GLY A 324 10.15 -0.69 -15.26
C GLY A 324 9.20 0.51 -15.20
N SER A 325 9.71 1.72 -15.39
CA SER A 325 8.88 2.93 -15.42
C SER A 325 7.82 2.91 -16.53
N LYS A 326 8.09 2.25 -17.66
CA LYS A 326 7.10 2.05 -18.74
C LYS A 326 6.07 0.97 -18.41
N MET A 327 6.38 0.03 -17.51
CA MET A 327 5.48 -1.02 -17.08
C MET A 327 4.51 -0.56 -15.99
N VAL A 328 4.88 0.41 -15.14
CA VAL A 328 4.05 0.93 -14.04
C VAL A 328 2.63 1.31 -14.49
N PRO A 329 2.41 2.06 -15.60
CA PRO A 329 1.06 2.42 -16.04
C PRO A 329 0.15 1.21 -16.32
N ALA A 330 0.70 0.11 -16.85
CA ALA A 330 -0.08 -1.10 -17.12
C ALA A 330 -0.52 -1.79 -15.81
N VAL A 331 0.37 -1.85 -14.79
CA VAL A 331 0.04 -2.39 -13.48
C VAL A 331 -1.07 -1.55 -12.81
N PHE A 332 -0.92 -0.21 -12.79
CA PHE A 332 -1.90 0.69 -12.19
C PHE A 332 -3.26 0.63 -12.89
N SER A 333 -3.28 0.58 -14.22
CA SER A 333 -4.51 0.45 -15.00
C SER A 333 -5.23 -0.88 -14.72
N ARG A 334 -4.48 -2.01 -14.68
CA ARG A 334 -5.03 -3.34 -14.38
C ARG A 334 -5.64 -3.42 -12.99
N LEU A 335 -4.99 -2.82 -11.98
CA LEU A 335 -5.45 -2.77 -10.60
C LEU A 335 -6.39 -1.59 -10.30
N LYS A 336 -6.64 -0.72 -11.28
CA LYS A 336 -7.44 0.51 -11.13
C LYS A 336 -6.97 1.40 -9.98
N LEU A 337 -5.66 1.53 -9.84
CA LEU A 337 -5.04 2.45 -8.90
C LEU A 337 -5.09 3.90 -9.42
N PRO A 338 -5.00 4.93 -8.53
CA PRO A 338 -5.13 6.34 -8.92
C PRO A 338 -4.04 6.80 -9.90
N ILE A 339 -4.43 7.58 -10.92
CA ILE A 339 -3.53 8.04 -12.00
C ILE A 339 -2.47 9.00 -11.48
N ASP A 340 -2.80 9.87 -10.53
CA ASP A 340 -1.83 10.83 -10.00
C ASP A 340 -0.73 10.13 -9.21
N GLU A 341 -1.09 9.12 -8.46
CA GLU A 341 -0.14 8.26 -7.74
C GLU A 341 0.71 7.39 -8.70
N MET A 342 0.14 7.00 -9.84
CA MET A 342 0.88 6.32 -10.90
C MET A 342 2.04 7.18 -11.42
N LYS A 343 1.83 8.48 -11.60
CA LYS A 343 2.89 9.40 -12.08
C LYS A 343 4.04 9.49 -11.08
N TYR A 344 3.71 9.57 -9.78
CA TYR A 344 4.66 9.57 -8.69
C TYR A 344 5.47 8.27 -8.65
N VAL A 345 4.81 7.11 -8.58
CA VAL A 345 5.48 5.79 -8.55
C VAL A 345 6.36 5.59 -9.77
N ARG A 346 5.86 5.91 -10.97
CA ARG A 346 6.61 5.86 -12.23
C ARG A 346 7.88 6.70 -12.18
N LYS A 347 7.80 7.91 -11.64
CA LYS A 347 8.95 8.82 -11.49
C LYS A 347 10.00 8.22 -10.56
N LEU A 348 9.61 7.71 -9.40
CA LEU A 348 10.54 7.07 -8.47
C LEU A 348 11.20 5.83 -9.06
N VAL A 349 10.44 4.96 -9.74
CA VAL A 349 10.99 3.79 -10.44
C VAL A 349 12.00 4.20 -11.52
N TRP A 350 11.75 5.28 -12.25
CA TRP A 350 12.69 5.77 -13.26
C TRP A 350 13.96 6.36 -12.67
N LEU A 351 13.87 7.00 -11.49
CA LEU A 351 14.99 7.73 -10.89
C LEU A 351 15.79 6.91 -9.86
N HIS A 352 15.33 5.73 -9.43
CA HIS A 352 15.87 5.04 -8.25
C HIS A 352 17.36 4.73 -8.28
N LEU A 353 17.95 4.59 -9.47
CA LEU A 353 19.40 4.38 -9.61
C LEU A 353 20.23 5.66 -9.62
N ARG A 354 19.62 6.83 -9.90
CA ARG A 354 20.39 8.06 -10.10
C ARG A 354 21.15 8.53 -8.86
N PRO A 355 20.58 8.56 -7.65
CA PRO A 355 21.33 8.89 -6.45
C PRO A 355 22.50 7.95 -6.19
N ILE A 356 22.35 6.65 -6.50
CA ILE A 356 23.40 5.65 -6.33
C ILE A 356 24.53 5.88 -7.35
N ALA A 357 24.20 6.20 -8.60
CA ALA A 357 25.21 6.51 -9.62
C ALA A 357 26.08 7.73 -9.25
N LEU A 358 25.49 8.74 -8.59
CA LEU A 358 26.23 9.89 -8.09
C LEU A 358 27.25 9.55 -6.98
N VAL A 359 27.08 8.41 -6.32
CA VAL A 359 27.94 7.92 -5.24
C VAL A 359 29.26 7.31 -5.80
N ASP A 360 29.23 6.76 -6.99
CA ASP A 360 30.39 6.09 -7.62
C ASP A 360 31.25 7.06 -8.45
N GLU A 361 30.76 8.27 -8.75
CA GLU A 361 31.46 9.32 -9.52
C GLU A 361 31.82 10.53 -8.66
N ILE A 362 32.63 11.44 -9.22
CA ILE A 362 32.86 12.76 -8.61
C ILE A 362 31.51 13.52 -8.68
N VAL A 363 30.87 13.69 -7.53
CA VAL A 363 29.56 14.35 -7.44
C VAL A 363 29.72 15.82 -7.87
N THR A 364 29.30 16.13 -9.10
CA THR A 364 29.27 17.51 -9.61
C THR A 364 27.98 18.22 -9.22
N ASP A 365 28.05 19.52 -8.99
CA ASP A 365 26.85 20.32 -8.70
C ASP A 365 25.82 20.25 -9.85
N SER A 366 26.26 20.15 -11.09
CA SER A 366 25.37 19.98 -12.25
C SER A 366 24.58 18.68 -12.19
N ALA A 367 25.20 17.55 -11.80
CA ALA A 367 24.52 16.29 -11.67
C ALA A 367 23.48 16.32 -10.52
N VAL A 368 23.82 17.01 -9.43
CA VAL A 368 22.90 17.23 -8.29
C VAL A 368 21.71 18.14 -8.70
N ARG A 369 21.96 19.23 -9.46
CA ARG A 369 20.90 20.08 -9.98
C ARG A 369 19.91 19.32 -10.87
N ARG A 370 20.43 18.48 -11.76
CA ARG A 370 19.59 17.61 -12.61
C ARG A 370 18.76 16.64 -11.80
N LEU A 371 19.33 16.03 -10.76
CA LEU A 371 18.57 15.15 -9.88
C LEU A 371 17.46 15.90 -9.13
N LEU A 372 17.76 17.09 -8.57
CA LEU A 372 16.76 17.94 -7.89
C LEU A 372 15.64 18.35 -8.85
N PHE A 373 15.99 18.76 -10.06
CA PHE A 373 15.03 19.15 -11.09
C PHE A 373 14.10 17.99 -11.46
N ASP A 374 14.64 16.79 -11.73
CA ASP A 374 13.87 15.63 -12.17
C ASP A 374 13.01 15.05 -11.06
N ALA A 375 13.52 15.02 -9.82
CA ALA A 375 12.77 14.53 -8.66
C ALA A 375 11.75 15.54 -8.15
N GLY A 376 12.08 16.84 -8.19
CA GLY A 376 11.24 17.91 -7.65
C GLY A 376 10.96 17.72 -6.16
N SER A 377 9.69 17.90 -5.76
CA SER A 377 9.22 17.68 -4.38
C SER A 377 9.42 16.25 -3.85
N ASP A 378 9.58 15.27 -4.75
CA ASP A 378 9.69 13.85 -4.36
C ASP A 378 11.12 13.40 -4.06
N ILE A 379 12.09 14.34 -3.99
CA ILE A 379 13.51 14.01 -3.76
C ILE A 379 13.73 13.27 -2.44
N ASP A 380 13.03 13.63 -1.37
CA ASP A 380 13.20 12.99 -0.07
C ASP A 380 12.72 11.53 -0.10
N ASP A 381 11.58 11.25 -0.75
CA ASP A 381 11.07 9.89 -0.94
C ASP A 381 11.97 9.07 -1.88
N LEU A 382 12.51 9.69 -2.93
CA LEU A 382 13.49 9.05 -3.81
C LEU A 382 14.75 8.66 -3.01
N MET A 383 15.24 9.53 -2.13
CA MET A 383 16.39 9.23 -1.30
C MET A 383 16.13 8.10 -0.30
N ILE A 384 14.89 7.98 0.24
CA ILE A 384 14.49 6.85 1.08
C ILE A 384 14.53 5.55 0.27
N LEU A 385 13.93 5.53 -0.93
CA LEU A 385 13.92 4.35 -1.81
C LEU A 385 15.33 3.91 -2.17
N CYS A 386 16.20 4.84 -2.59
CA CYS A 386 17.58 4.53 -2.98
C CYS A 386 18.41 4.01 -1.81
N ASN A 387 18.26 4.58 -0.60
CA ASN A 387 18.94 4.07 0.58
C ASN A 387 18.46 2.66 0.95
N ALA A 388 17.16 2.40 0.80
CA ALA A 388 16.57 1.09 1.06
C ALA A 388 17.08 0.02 0.08
N ASP A 389 17.39 0.41 -1.17
CA ASP A 389 17.92 -0.47 -2.23
C ASP A 389 19.40 -0.84 -2.02
N ILE A 390 20.13 -0.11 -1.18
CA ILE A 390 21.52 -0.47 -0.80
C ILE A 390 21.49 -1.73 0.07
N THR A 391 21.36 -2.88 -0.58
CA THR A 391 21.37 -4.20 0.06
C THR A 391 22.52 -5.05 -0.48
N SER A 392 23.41 -5.52 0.37
CA SER A 392 24.51 -6.40 0.01
C SER A 392 24.95 -7.24 1.20
N LYS A 393 25.38 -8.47 0.95
CA LYS A 393 26.01 -9.31 1.98
C LYS A 393 27.41 -8.81 2.37
N ASN A 394 28.01 -7.92 1.58
CA ASN A 394 29.31 -7.34 1.85
C ASN A 394 29.16 -6.06 2.66
N GLU A 395 29.35 -6.14 3.98
CA GLU A 395 29.20 -5.05 4.93
C GLU A 395 30.11 -3.84 4.62
N SER A 396 31.35 -4.07 4.18
CA SER A 396 32.27 -3.00 3.81
C SER A 396 31.80 -2.22 2.59
N LYS A 397 31.20 -2.92 1.60
CA LYS A 397 30.57 -2.27 0.44
C LYS A 397 29.35 -1.44 0.87
N VAL A 398 28.50 -1.99 1.74
CA VAL A 398 27.31 -1.29 2.25
C VAL A 398 27.75 -0.02 3.05
N ALA A 399 28.73 -0.14 3.92
CA ALA A 399 29.23 0.99 4.69
C ALA A 399 29.77 2.12 3.79
N ARG A 400 30.56 1.77 2.77
CA ARG A 400 31.06 2.72 1.77
C ARG A 400 29.92 3.43 1.03
N LEU A 401 28.96 2.67 0.51
CA LEU A 401 27.82 3.22 -0.22
C LEU A 401 26.98 4.16 0.65
N ARG A 402 26.74 3.78 1.91
CA ARG A 402 26.00 4.64 2.86
C ARG A 402 26.77 5.92 3.19
N SER A 403 28.09 5.84 3.40
CA SER A 403 28.92 7.03 3.63
C SER A 403 28.85 8.01 2.46
N ASN A 404 28.98 7.49 1.23
CA ASN A 404 28.89 8.32 0.03
C ASN A 404 27.46 8.87 -0.17
N PHE A 405 26.43 8.09 0.19
CA PHE A 405 25.03 8.53 0.14
C PHE A 405 24.77 9.74 1.06
N GLU A 406 25.38 9.78 2.24
CA GLU A 406 25.33 10.95 3.13
C GLU A 406 26.04 12.18 2.53
N LEU A 407 27.07 11.98 1.72
CA LEU A 407 27.70 13.07 0.95
C LEU A 407 26.74 13.63 -0.10
N VAL A 408 26.03 12.77 -0.83
CA VAL A 408 25.00 13.18 -1.81
C VAL A 408 23.91 13.99 -1.12
N LYS A 409 23.42 13.54 0.04
CA LYS A 409 22.39 14.27 0.82
C LYS A 409 22.86 15.68 1.19
N ARG A 410 24.11 15.83 1.67
CA ARG A 410 24.66 17.16 2.02
C ARG A 410 24.71 18.07 0.79
N LYS A 411 25.19 17.55 -0.34
CA LYS A 411 25.25 18.31 -1.59
C LYS A 411 23.86 18.68 -2.12
N LEU A 412 22.85 17.81 -1.95
CA LEU A 412 21.47 18.15 -2.28
C LEU A 412 20.97 19.37 -1.50
N VAL A 413 21.26 19.43 -0.20
CA VAL A 413 20.89 20.57 0.64
C VAL A 413 21.63 21.83 0.20
N GLU A 414 22.95 21.77 -0.01
CA GLU A 414 23.78 22.91 -0.42
C GLU A 414 23.32 23.51 -1.76
N VAL A 415 23.01 22.66 -2.73
CA VAL A 415 22.55 23.11 -4.07
C VAL A 415 21.12 23.66 -4.00
N GLU A 416 20.24 23.01 -3.21
CA GLU A 416 18.85 23.47 -3.05
C GLU A 416 18.78 24.84 -2.36
N GLU A 417 19.61 25.08 -1.34
CA GLU A 417 19.69 26.40 -0.68
C GLU A 417 20.15 27.50 -1.62
N LYS A 418 20.99 27.19 -2.63
CA LYS A 418 21.48 28.15 -3.62
C LYS A 418 20.48 28.40 -4.74
N ASP A 419 19.89 27.36 -5.28
CA ASP A 419 19.25 27.38 -6.60
C ASP A 419 17.74 27.10 -6.58
N ALA A 420 17.14 26.70 -5.42
CA ALA A 420 15.71 26.46 -5.20
C ALA A 420 15.05 25.55 -6.30
N LEU A 421 15.72 24.46 -6.65
CA LEU A 421 15.35 23.63 -7.83
C LEU A 421 14.20 22.63 -7.59
N ARG A 422 13.82 22.35 -6.36
CA ARG A 422 12.68 21.47 -6.05
C ARG A 422 11.38 21.95 -6.69
N ASN A 423 11.18 23.26 -6.72
CA ASN A 423 10.02 23.92 -7.30
C ASN A 423 10.43 24.76 -8.55
N PHE A 424 11.37 24.24 -9.32
CA PHE A 424 11.92 24.96 -10.47
C PHE A 424 10.83 25.53 -11.36
N LYS A 425 10.88 26.84 -11.56
CA LYS A 425 10.14 27.55 -12.60
C LYS A 425 11.17 28.22 -13.49
N ASN A 426 11.08 27.94 -14.79
CA ASN A 426 11.95 28.65 -15.74
C ASN A 426 11.75 30.15 -15.57
N PRO A 427 12.78 30.94 -15.26
CA PRO A 427 12.65 32.38 -15.08
C PRO A 427 12.07 33.09 -16.30
N ILE A 428 12.26 32.50 -17.50
CA ILE A 428 11.73 33.02 -18.77
C ILE A 428 10.42 32.29 -19.10
N SER A 429 9.31 33.04 -19.11
CA SER A 429 8.00 32.49 -19.55
C SER A 429 7.89 32.51 -21.09
N GLY A 430 7.00 31.67 -21.64
CA GLY A 430 6.70 31.69 -23.07
C GLY A 430 6.09 33.00 -23.51
N ASP A 431 5.22 33.60 -22.69
CA ASP A 431 4.58 34.88 -22.93
C ASP A 431 5.62 36.02 -22.99
N TYR A 432 6.60 35.97 -22.11
CA TYR A 432 7.70 36.96 -22.13
C TYR A 432 8.51 36.86 -23.42
N VAL A 433 8.87 35.66 -23.88
CA VAL A 433 9.56 35.46 -25.16
C VAL A 433 8.74 35.98 -26.33
N MET A 434 7.44 35.66 -26.37
CA MET A 434 6.54 36.18 -27.40
C MET A 434 6.47 37.71 -27.43
N GLN A 435 6.44 38.32 -26.24
CA GLN A 435 6.41 39.77 -26.11
C GLN A 435 7.73 40.46 -26.59
N VAL A 436 8.89 39.90 -26.18
CA VAL A 436 10.21 40.46 -26.52
C VAL A 436 10.50 40.37 -28.02
N TYR A 437 10.11 39.30 -28.68
CA TYR A 437 10.41 39.03 -30.08
C TYR A 437 9.23 39.30 -31.03
N GLY A 438 8.04 39.66 -30.53
CA GLY A 438 6.87 39.97 -31.34
C GLY A 438 6.36 38.77 -32.16
N ILE A 439 6.49 37.53 -31.67
CA ILE A 439 6.19 36.29 -32.40
C ILE A 439 5.00 35.54 -31.79
N PRO A 440 4.22 34.82 -32.61
CA PRO A 440 3.19 33.94 -32.13
C PRO A 440 3.80 32.68 -31.49
N PRO A 441 3.01 31.85 -30.75
CA PRO A 441 3.47 30.57 -30.23
C PRO A 441 4.10 29.72 -31.35
N CYS A 442 5.35 29.29 -31.12
CA CYS A 442 6.12 28.48 -32.07
C CYS A 442 7.09 27.52 -31.33
N SER A 443 7.69 26.59 -32.06
CA SER A 443 8.62 25.59 -31.53
C SER A 443 9.92 26.21 -31.00
N GLU A 444 10.34 27.34 -31.58
CA GLU A 444 11.55 28.10 -31.25
C GLU A 444 11.51 28.61 -29.79
N ILE A 445 10.33 29.03 -29.34
CA ILE A 445 10.11 29.46 -27.94
C ILE A 445 10.40 28.31 -26.98
N GLY A 446 9.92 27.11 -27.28
CA GLY A 446 10.18 25.90 -26.48
C GLY A 446 11.69 25.59 -26.44
N ARG A 447 12.34 25.61 -27.62
CA ARG A 447 13.78 25.37 -27.76
C ARG A 447 14.62 26.38 -26.98
N LEU A 448 14.29 27.65 -27.06
CA LEU A 448 14.99 28.73 -26.38
C LEU A 448 14.87 28.57 -24.84
N LYS A 449 13.66 28.29 -24.34
CA LYS A 449 13.43 28.01 -22.93
C LYS A 449 14.17 26.77 -22.45
N ASP A 450 14.26 25.73 -23.28
CA ASP A 450 15.03 24.54 -22.95
C ASP A 450 16.53 24.82 -22.90
N MET A 451 17.07 25.63 -23.80
CA MET A 451 18.48 26.05 -23.78
C MET A 451 18.82 26.86 -22.52
N VAL A 452 17.95 27.78 -22.09
CA VAL A 452 18.11 28.51 -20.82
C VAL A 452 18.04 27.57 -19.62
N LYS A 453 17.06 26.67 -19.58
CA LYS A 453 16.96 25.66 -18.52
C LYS A 453 18.23 24.80 -18.42
N GLU A 454 18.74 24.30 -19.55
CA GLU A 454 19.97 23.50 -19.55
C GLU A 454 21.18 24.31 -19.02
N ALA A 455 21.27 25.58 -19.33
CA ALA A 455 22.32 26.46 -18.80
C ALA A 455 22.26 26.64 -17.28
N ILE A 456 21.03 26.73 -16.72
CA ILE A 456 20.82 26.78 -15.27
C ILE A 456 21.21 25.43 -14.63
N LEU A 457 20.79 24.32 -15.21
CA LEU A 457 21.11 22.98 -14.69
C LEU A 457 22.62 22.67 -14.78
N ASP A 458 23.31 23.19 -15.79
CA ASP A 458 24.78 23.11 -15.91
C ASP A 458 25.52 24.07 -14.97
N GLY A 459 24.80 25.02 -14.35
CA GLY A 459 25.41 26.03 -13.49
C GLY A 459 26.19 27.11 -14.24
N ARG A 460 25.90 27.29 -15.54
CA ARG A 460 26.48 28.37 -16.34
C ARG A 460 25.87 29.74 -15.98
N ILE A 461 24.62 29.73 -15.54
CA ILE A 461 23.87 30.87 -15.02
C ILE A 461 23.09 30.45 -13.78
N GLY A 462 22.74 31.42 -12.92
CA GLY A 462 21.87 31.23 -11.77
C GLY A 462 20.41 31.08 -12.16
N ASN A 463 19.59 30.55 -11.25
CA ASN A 463 18.15 30.44 -11.43
C ASN A 463 17.45 31.78 -11.10
N ASN A 464 17.77 32.82 -11.84
CA ASN A 464 17.20 34.16 -11.69
C ASN A 464 16.87 34.77 -13.07
N PHE A 465 15.98 35.78 -13.06
CA PHE A 465 15.47 36.38 -14.28
C PHE A 465 16.56 37.14 -15.05
N GLU A 466 17.44 37.85 -14.36
CA GLU A 466 18.43 38.76 -14.98
C GLU A 466 19.43 37.99 -15.84
N GLU A 467 20.04 36.92 -15.27
CA GLU A 467 20.98 36.07 -15.99
C GLU A 467 20.28 35.24 -17.09
N ALA A 468 19.05 34.78 -16.85
CA ALA A 468 18.27 34.01 -17.80
C ALA A 468 17.85 34.87 -18.98
N ASP A 469 17.45 36.14 -18.79
CA ASP A 469 17.11 37.09 -19.87
C ASP A 469 18.34 37.45 -20.71
N ALA A 470 19.46 37.72 -20.07
CA ALA A 470 20.72 37.99 -20.77
C ALA A 470 21.11 36.82 -21.68
N LEU A 471 21.08 35.59 -21.19
CA LEU A 471 21.39 34.41 -21.97
C LEU A 471 20.33 34.16 -23.06
N MET A 472 19.04 34.38 -22.76
CA MET A 472 17.96 34.25 -23.74
C MET A 472 18.22 35.16 -24.99
N ARG A 473 18.61 36.41 -24.76
CA ARG A 473 18.94 37.37 -25.82
C ARG A 473 20.18 36.95 -26.61
N GLU A 474 21.18 36.39 -25.98
CA GLU A 474 22.38 35.84 -26.63
C GLU A 474 22.04 34.63 -27.54
N LEU A 475 21.16 33.75 -27.12
CA LEU A 475 20.82 32.52 -27.83
C LEU A 475 19.76 32.68 -28.90
N ALA A 476 18.85 33.66 -28.79
CA ALA A 476 17.73 33.88 -29.68
C ALA A 476 18.13 34.04 -31.18
N PRO A 477 19.23 34.72 -31.51
CA PRO A 477 19.68 34.82 -32.91
C PRO A 477 20.03 33.47 -33.54
N GLN A 478 20.50 32.50 -32.75
CA GLN A 478 20.82 31.15 -33.22
C GLN A 478 19.57 30.39 -33.68
N LEU A 479 18.40 30.79 -33.19
CA LEU A 479 17.08 30.24 -33.54
C LEU A 479 16.35 31.13 -34.57
N GLY A 480 17.03 32.16 -35.12
CA GLY A 480 16.46 33.09 -36.10
C GLY A 480 15.51 34.14 -35.50
N LEU A 481 15.46 34.27 -34.17
CA LEU A 481 14.65 35.27 -33.47
C LEU A 481 15.40 36.61 -33.43
N LYS A 482 14.71 37.70 -33.81
CA LYS A 482 15.24 39.06 -33.75
C LYS A 482 14.34 39.92 -32.88
N GLU A 483 14.93 40.71 -32.00
CA GLU A 483 14.17 41.71 -31.23
C GLU A 483 13.48 42.69 -32.14
N GLN A 484 12.26 43.07 -31.78
CA GLN A 484 11.51 44.14 -32.49
C GLN A 484 11.96 45.51 -32.04
#